data_43135c8855e30af20c53ab405945ef04
#
_entry.id   43135c8855e30af20c53ab405945ef04
#
_cell.length_a   1.000
_cell.length_b   1.000
_cell.length_c   1.000
_cell.angle_alpha   90.00
_cell.angle_beta   90.00
_cell.angle_gamma   90.00
#
_symmetry.space_group_name_H-M   'P 1'
#
loop_
_entity.id
_entity.type
_entity.pdbx_description
1 polymer ?
#
loop_
_entity_poly.entity_id
_entity_poly.type
_entity_poly.pdbx_seq_one_letter_code
_entity_poly.pdbx_strand_id
1 'polypeptide(L)'
;MKRIYLDNAATSYPKAPGISNVMKKFLEEGCSNPNRTNSLESFNLFNHIYNTRCLIAKLYNLDTPESVCFSSGIPESLNQIIKGLFSVNDHI
;
A
#
# COMPACT_ATOMS: atom_id res chain seq x y z
N MET A 1 20.52 22.94 -15.26
CA MET A 1 19.67 22.29 -16.30
C MET A 1 18.43 21.72 -15.63
N LYS A 2 17.23 22.04 -16.11
CA LYS A 2 15.99 21.49 -15.56
C LYS A 2 15.82 20.05 -16.06
N ARG A 3 15.78 19.06 -15.14
CA ARG A 3 15.55 17.65 -15.51
C ARG A 3 14.12 17.47 -15.99
N ILE A 4 13.94 16.89 -17.17
CA ILE A 4 12.66 16.45 -17.69
C ILE A 4 12.55 14.94 -17.43
N TYR A 5 11.47 14.51 -16.74
CA TYR A 5 11.21 13.11 -16.42
C TYR A 5 9.89 12.69 -17.06
N LEU A 6 9.95 11.68 -17.91
CA LEU A 6 8.82 11.21 -18.74
C LEU A 6 8.40 9.77 -18.45
N ASP A 7 8.94 9.14 -17.40
CA ASP A 7 8.72 7.72 -17.08
C ASP A 7 7.96 7.52 -15.77
N ASN A 8 6.94 8.34 -15.53
CA ASN A 8 6.10 8.26 -14.33
C ASN A 8 5.29 6.95 -14.25
N ALA A 9 5.06 6.29 -15.38
CA ALA A 9 4.37 5.00 -15.41
C ALA A 9 5.17 3.87 -14.74
N ALA A 10 6.51 3.90 -14.87
CA ALA A 10 7.38 2.94 -14.21
C ALA A 10 7.59 3.30 -12.73
N THR A 11 7.88 4.55 -12.45
CA THR A 11 8.01 5.06 -11.06
C THR A 11 7.78 6.57 -11.02
N SER A 12 7.06 7.03 -10.01
CA SER A 12 6.75 8.45 -9.87
C SER A 12 7.98 9.28 -9.52
N TYR A 13 8.18 10.39 -10.24
CA TYR A 13 9.18 11.41 -9.93
C TYR A 13 8.67 12.79 -10.37
N PRO A 14 8.79 13.84 -9.53
CA PRO A 14 9.22 13.77 -8.11
C PRO A 14 8.25 12.97 -7.23
N LYS A 15 8.74 12.48 -6.11
CA LYS A 15 7.88 11.84 -5.10
C LYS A 15 6.93 12.88 -4.48
N ALA A 16 5.80 12.43 -3.97
CA ALA A 16 4.86 13.31 -3.28
C ALA A 16 5.55 14.04 -2.12
N PRO A 17 5.22 15.31 -1.88
CA PRO A 17 5.81 16.08 -0.78
C PRO A 17 5.62 15.38 0.56
N GLY A 18 6.67 15.37 1.39
CA GLY A 18 6.62 14.82 2.73
C GLY A 18 6.91 13.33 2.87
N ILE A 19 6.90 12.53 1.79
CA ILE A 19 7.16 11.07 1.86
C ILE A 19 8.48 10.77 2.58
N SER A 20 9.57 11.45 2.22
CA SER A 20 10.88 11.21 2.83
C SER A 20 10.89 11.49 4.34
N ASN A 21 10.20 12.54 4.76
CA ASN A 21 10.10 12.90 6.19
C ASN A 21 9.28 11.88 6.97
N VAL A 22 8.17 11.41 6.41
CA VAL A 22 7.33 10.39 7.05
C VAL A 22 8.10 9.07 7.16
N MET A 23 8.80 8.64 6.11
CA MET A 23 9.61 7.42 6.15
C MET A 23 10.74 7.53 7.16
N LYS A 24 11.45 8.65 7.18
CA LYS A 24 12.52 8.91 8.16
C LYS A 24 11.99 8.82 9.58
N LYS A 25 10.92 9.56 9.89
CA LYS A 25 10.28 9.56 11.20
C LYS A 25 9.86 8.15 11.64
N PHE A 26 9.24 7.40 10.74
CA PHE A 26 8.83 6.02 11.01
C PHE A 26 10.02 5.11 11.38
N LEU A 27 11.16 5.26 10.68
CA LEU A 27 12.36 4.48 10.98
C LEU A 27 13.05 4.91 12.28
N GLU A 28 13.00 6.20 12.63
CA GLU A 28 13.63 6.74 13.84
C GLU A 28 12.80 6.46 15.11
N GLU A 29 11.48 6.52 15.02
CA GLU A 29 10.57 6.28 16.16
C GLU A 29 10.35 4.79 16.48
N GLY A 30 10.86 3.91 15.62
CA GLY A 30 10.72 2.47 15.76
C GLY A 30 9.44 1.92 15.13
N CYS A 31 9.53 0.67 14.68
CA CYS A 31 8.45 -0.05 14.04
C CYS A 31 7.84 -1.06 15.02
N SER A 32 6.55 -0.98 15.24
CA SER A 32 5.80 -1.99 15.98
C SER A 32 5.09 -2.96 15.02
N ASN A 33 4.71 -4.12 15.51
CA ASN A 33 3.89 -5.05 14.74
C ASN A 33 2.41 -4.61 14.80
N PRO A 34 1.77 -4.24 13.69
CA PRO A 34 0.40 -3.76 13.68
C PRO A 34 -0.63 -4.84 14.07
N ASN A 35 -0.24 -6.12 14.03
CA ASN A 35 -1.10 -7.24 14.43
C ASN A 35 -1.02 -7.55 15.93
N ARG A 36 -0.19 -6.84 16.68
CA ARG A 36 -0.05 -6.97 18.12
C ARG A 36 -0.37 -5.64 18.78
N THR A 37 -1.66 -5.33 18.91
CA THR A 37 -2.16 -4.04 19.44
C THR A 37 -2.04 -3.91 20.96
N ASN A 38 -0.94 -4.34 21.52
CA ASN A 38 -0.66 -4.28 22.96
C ASN A 38 0.15 -3.02 23.36
N SER A 39 0.49 -2.17 22.41
CA SER A 39 1.16 -0.89 22.65
C SER A 39 0.50 0.23 21.84
N LEU A 40 0.72 1.47 22.27
CA LEU A 40 0.21 2.66 21.58
C LEU A 40 0.78 2.77 20.17
N GLU A 41 2.05 2.42 19.97
CA GLU A 41 2.73 2.45 18.69
C GLU A 41 2.10 1.44 17.72
N SER A 42 1.82 0.22 18.18
CA SER A 42 1.14 -0.80 17.36
C SER A 42 -0.27 -0.36 16.96
N PHE A 43 -1.01 0.24 17.88
CA PHE A 43 -2.35 0.77 17.63
C PHE A 43 -2.30 1.93 16.62
N ASN A 44 -1.36 2.85 16.75
CA ASN A 44 -1.17 3.95 15.81
C ASN A 44 -0.82 3.43 14.42
N LEU A 45 0.07 2.45 14.32
CA LEU A 45 0.43 1.84 13.04
C LEU A 45 -0.76 1.14 12.38
N PHE A 46 -1.54 0.38 13.17
CA PHE A 46 -2.78 -0.22 12.67
C PHE A 46 -3.74 0.84 12.10
N ASN A 47 -3.94 1.95 12.80
CA ASN A 47 -4.79 3.04 12.34
C ASN A 47 -4.26 3.69 11.05
N HIS A 48 -2.95 3.85 10.91
CA HIS A 48 -2.35 4.36 9.66
C HIS A 48 -2.62 3.42 8.47
N ILE A 49 -2.47 2.12 8.67
CA ILE A 49 -2.77 1.11 7.63
C ILE A 49 -4.25 1.14 7.27
N TYR A 50 -5.13 1.15 8.28
CA TYR A 50 -6.57 1.19 8.06
C TYR A 50 -7.03 2.46 7.34
N ASN A 51 -6.55 3.62 7.78
CA ASN A 51 -6.84 4.89 7.11
C ASN A 51 -6.36 4.92 5.65
N THR A 52 -5.21 4.30 5.36
CA THR A 52 -4.72 4.16 3.99
C THR A 52 -5.68 3.32 3.15
N ARG A 53 -6.19 2.20 3.69
CA ARG A 53 -7.23 1.40 3.02
C ARG A 53 -8.50 2.21 2.76
N CYS A 54 -8.96 3.00 3.74
CA CYS A 54 -10.13 3.88 3.58
C CYS A 54 -9.92 4.88 2.44
N LEU A 55 -8.75 5.51 2.35
CA LEU A 55 -8.44 6.46 1.28
C LEU A 55 -8.41 5.80 -0.10
N ILE A 56 -7.82 4.61 -0.20
CA ILE A 56 -7.79 3.83 -1.44
C ILE A 56 -9.19 3.37 -1.83
N ALA A 57 -9.97 2.84 -0.89
CA ALA A 57 -11.35 2.44 -1.12
C ALA A 57 -12.18 3.61 -1.66
N LYS A 58 -12.05 4.79 -1.04
CA LYS A 58 -12.71 6.01 -1.52
C LYS A 58 -12.26 6.41 -2.93
N LEU A 59 -10.96 6.31 -3.24
CA LEU A 59 -10.42 6.65 -4.56
C LEU A 59 -10.99 5.77 -5.67
N TYR A 60 -11.17 4.48 -5.38
CA TYR A 60 -11.69 3.49 -6.34
C TYR A 60 -13.19 3.21 -6.20
N ASN A 61 -13.89 3.96 -5.34
CA ASN A 61 -15.32 3.79 -5.08
C ASN A 61 -15.69 2.36 -4.68
N LEU A 62 -14.88 1.78 -3.78
CA LEU A 62 -15.13 0.46 -3.20
C LEU A 62 -16.06 0.58 -2.00
N ASP A 63 -16.88 -0.44 -1.75
CA ASP A 63 -17.86 -0.45 -0.69
C ASP A 63 -17.23 -0.46 0.71
N THR A 64 -16.10 -1.15 0.86
CA THR A 64 -15.44 -1.31 2.16
C THR A 64 -13.91 -1.21 2.06
N PRO A 65 -13.23 -0.71 3.12
CA PRO A 65 -11.76 -0.70 3.18
C PRO A 65 -11.12 -2.10 3.18
N GLU A 66 -11.88 -3.12 3.62
CA GLU A 66 -11.45 -4.52 3.66
C GLU A 66 -11.22 -5.09 2.26
N SER A 67 -11.84 -4.49 1.23
CA SER A 67 -11.59 -4.83 -0.18
C SER A 67 -10.17 -4.47 -0.66
N VAL A 68 -9.43 -3.67 0.12
CA VAL A 68 -8.06 -3.27 -0.21
C VAL A 68 -7.07 -4.23 0.46
N CYS A 69 -6.34 -4.99 -0.35
CA CYS A 69 -5.26 -5.87 0.11
C CYS A 69 -3.90 -5.31 -0.31
N PHE A 70 -2.96 -5.25 0.62
CA PHE A 70 -1.57 -4.89 0.32
C PHE A 70 -0.75 -6.14 0.00
N SER A 71 0.15 -6.00 -0.96
CA SER A 71 1.10 -7.05 -1.34
C SER A 71 2.49 -6.46 -1.51
N SER A 72 3.50 -7.30 -1.68
CA SER A 72 4.88 -6.86 -1.91
C SER A 72 5.11 -6.29 -3.32
N GLY A 73 4.17 -6.49 -4.23
CA GLY A 73 4.23 -5.98 -5.60
C GLY A 73 3.29 -6.69 -6.57
N ILE A 74 3.30 -6.22 -7.82
CA ILE A 74 2.42 -6.73 -8.88
C ILE A 74 2.53 -8.26 -9.08
N PRO A 75 3.71 -8.89 -9.11
CA PRO A 75 3.79 -10.34 -9.31
C PRO A 75 3.05 -11.13 -8.21
N GLU A 76 3.14 -10.71 -6.95
CA GLU A 76 2.42 -11.35 -5.86
C GLU A 76 0.91 -11.15 -6.00
N SER A 77 0.46 -9.92 -6.26
CA SER A 77 -0.96 -9.61 -6.47
C SER A 77 -1.57 -10.42 -7.60
N LEU A 78 -0.88 -10.51 -8.76
CA LEU A 78 -1.34 -11.30 -9.90
C LEU A 78 -1.41 -12.79 -9.56
N ASN A 79 -0.41 -13.33 -8.87
CA ASN A 79 -0.45 -14.73 -8.43
C ASN A 79 -1.62 -15.02 -7.49
N GLN A 80 -1.93 -14.11 -6.56
CA GLN A 80 -3.08 -14.25 -5.66
C GLN A 80 -4.40 -14.27 -6.45
N ILE A 81 -4.56 -13.36 -7.41
CA ILE A 81 -5.75 -13.27 -8.26
C ILE A 81 -5.89 -14.54 -9.10
N ILE A 82 -4.83 -14.92 -9.84
CA ILE A 82 -4.85 -16.07 -10.73
C ILE A 82 -5.16 -17.36 -9.96
N LYS A 83 -4.48 -17.59 -8.84
CA LYS A 83 -4.68 -18.80 -8.04
C LYS A 83 -5.96 -18.82 -7.23
N GLY A 84 -6.51 -17.65 -6.89
CA GLY A 84 -7.69 -17.53 -6.06
C GLY A 84 -9.02 -17.47 -6.81
N LEU A 85 -9.02 -16.96 -8.03
CA LEU A 85 -10.24 -16.73 -8.79
C LEU A 85 -10.42 -17.68 -9.98
N PHE A 86 -9.34 -18.21 -10.56
CA PHE A 86 -9.42 -19.02 -11.77
C PHE A 86 -9.28 -20.50 -11.50
N SER A 87 -10.03 -21.29 -12.28
CA SER A 87 -10.00 -22.74 -12.30
C SER A 87 -9.29 -23.27 -13.54
N VAL A 88 -9.01 -24.57 -13.56
CA VAL A 88 -8.47 -25.24 -14.75
C VAL A 88 -9.46 -25.09 -15.90
N ASN A 89 -8.99 -24.64 -17.06
CA ASN A 89 -9.71 -24.33 -18.29
C ASN A 89 -10.41 -22.95 -18.34
N ASP A 90 -10.23 -22.08 -17.35
CA ASP A 90 -10.63 -20.68 -17.52
C ASP A 90 -9.71 -19.99 -18.52
N HIS A 91 -10.29 -19.09 -19.32
CA HIS A 91 -9.54 -18.22 -20.21
C HIS A 91 -9.23 -16.90 -19.50
N ILE A 92 -7.97 -16.45 -19.60
CA ILE A 92 -7.47 -15.20 -19.01
C ILE A 92 -7.04 -14.25 -20.12
#